data_ca4787fd0aed0893ad147840795ad2de
#
_entry.id   ca4787fd0aed0893ad147840795ad2de
#
_cell.length_a   1.000
_cell.length_b   1.000
_cell.length_c   1.000
_cell.angle_alpha   90.00
_cell.angle_beta   90.00
_cell.angle_gamma   90.00
#
_symmetry.space_group_name_H-M   'P 1'
#
loop_
_entity.id
_entity.type
_entity.pdbx_description
1 polymer ?
#
loop_
_entity_poly.entity_id
_entity_poly.type
_entity_poly.pdbx_seq_one_letter_code
_entity_poly.pdbx_strand_id
1 'polypeptide(L)'
;MKTKVLSALFAITILLISCQETNIIKNLPDGSSSAPAVSGFFKKNVLVEDYTGTWCGNCTRVSWAMKEAEAISDKVIPVAIHNGNDPYHFPGIAPLKNLILPNSPLALPVSRLNRMEVWSFPETSNVQQAIDLTSNNTTIGIAMNSIVANGTIDLDVKIKCLEDYANLKLVVYLLEDKLYFLQRNYNLDLYNGENPIVSFEHNHVLRASLTDILGEPIGSINEGETVEKRFQIPIPTVTSPPNFSNIPQINPENISFVAFVIRADDNKAINARASHANENQNFQVNP
;
A
#
# COMPACT_ATOMS: atom_id res chain seq x y z
N MET A 1 25.03 61.85 27.12
CA MET A 1 24.41 60.51 27.29
C MET A 1 24.36 59.83 25.95
N LYS A 2 25.17 58.83 25.69
CA LYS A 2 25.22 58.07 24.40
C LYS A 2 24.41 56.78 24.60
N THR A 3 23.27 56.68 23.96
CA THR A 3 22.44 55.46 23.92
C THR A 3 23.05 54.51 22.87
N LYS A 4 23.47 53.31 23.32
CA LYS A 4 23.89 52.22 22.42
C LYS A 4 22.67 51.42 22.03
N VAL A 5 22.39 51.39 20.71
CA VAL A 5 21.39 50.51 20.12
C VAL A 5 22.09 49.16 19.87
N LEU A 6 21.57 48.12 20.51
CA LEU A 6 22.04 46.74 20.36
C LEU A 6 21.20 46.11 19.27
N SER A 7 21.78 45.92 18.08
CA SER A 7 21.13 45.16 16.99
C SER A 7 21.30 43.67 17.24
N ALA A 8 20.17 42.99 17.54
CA ALA A 8 20.12 41.53 17.58
C ALA A 8 19.95 41.00 16.15
N LEU A 9 21.00 40.35 15.62
CA LEU A 9 20.90 39.55 14.40
C LEU A 9 20.14 38.26 14.71
N PHE A 10 18.97 38.12 14.13
CA PHE A 10 18.21 36.88 14.14
C PHE A 10 18.72 36.01 12.97
N ALA A 11 19.52 35.02 13.27
CA ALA A 11 19.95 34.02 12.29
C ALA A 11 18.78 33.08 12.01
N ILE A 12 18.12 33.25 10.85
CA ILE A 12 17.12 32.30 10.35
C ILE A 12 17.89 31.11 9.77
N THR A 13 17.89 30.02 10.51
CA THR A 13 18.37 28.71 10.01
C THR A 13 17.30 28.15 9.09
N ILE A 14 17.48 28.30 7.78
CA ILE A 14 16.67 27.61 6.78
C ILE A 14 17.09 26.15 6.79
N LEU A 15 16.27 25.30 7.40
CA LEU A 15 16.35 23.85 7.22
C LEU A 15 15.97 23.54 5.78
N LEU A 16 16.97 23.32 4.95
CA LEU A 16 16.78 22.73 3.62
C LEU A 16 16.35 21.26 3.87
N ILE A 17 15.04 21.01 3.78
CA ILE A 17 14.53 19.65 3.62
C ILE A 17 14.98 19.23 2.22
N SER A 18 16.05 18.43 2.17
CA SER A 18 16.50 17.78 0.96
C SER A 18 15.42 16.78 0.57
N CYS A 19 14.57 17.13 -0.40
CA CYS A 19 13.82 16.13 -1.16
C CYS A 19 14.85 15.25 -1.86
N GLN A 20 15.02 14.02 -1.39
CA GLN A 20 15.81 13.02 -2.11
C GLN A 20 15.06 12.72 -3.41
N GLU A 21 15.63 13.13 -4.53
CA GLU A 21 15.12 12.78 -5.85
C GLU A 21 15.17 11.26 -5.99
N THR A 22 14.00 10.65 -6.12
CA THR A 22 13.88 9.23 -6.46
C THR A 22 14.24 9.09 -7.93
N ASN A 23 15.43 8.54 -8.21
CA ASN A 23 15.88 8.32 -9.57
C ASN A 23 15.07 7.20 -10.23
N ILE A 24 14.30 7.55 -11.26
CA ILE A 24 13.73 6.58 -12.20
C ILE A 24 14.86 6.20 -13.15
N ILE A 25 15.45 5.04 -12.98
CA ILE A 25 16.46 4.52 -13.90
C ILE A 25 15.73 3.85 -15.05
N LYS A 26 15.57 4.57 -16.16
CA LYS A 26 15.21 3.95 -17.45
C LYS A 26 16.47 3.34 -18.03
N ASN A 27 16.43 2.01 -18.20
CA ASN A 27 17.40 1.20 -18.96
C ASN A 27 18.87 1.44 -18.63
N LEU A 28 19.44 0.64 -17.73
CA LEU A 28 20.86 0.33 -17.84
C LEU A 28 21.07 -0.48 -19.12
N PRO A 29 22.08 -0.16 -19.97
CA PRO A 29 22.46 -1.03 -21.05
C PRO A 29 22.90 -2.37 -20.45
N ASP A 30 22.29 -3.41 -20.96
CA ASP A 30 22.43 -4.80 -20.57
C ASP A 30 23.90 -5.24 -20.55
N GLY A 31 24.49 -5.30 -19.36
CA GLY A 31 25.68 -6.10 -19.13
C GLY A 31 25.28 -7.57 -19.03
N SER A 32 25.03 -8.18 -20.17
CA SER A 32 24.94 -9.61 -20.45
C SER A 32 24.74 -10.56 -19.27
N SER A 33 23.50 -10.67 -18.78
CA SER A 33 22.89 -11.96 -18.50
C SER A 33 21.48 -11.89 -19.11
N SER A 34 21.30 -12.49 -20.25
CA SER A 34 19.98 -12.66 -20.84
C SER A 34 19.14 -13.50 -19.89
N ALA A 35 18.41 -12.84 -19.00
CA ALA A 35 17.28 -13.49 -18.36
C ALA A 35 16.41 -14.02 -19.51
N PRO A 36 16.03 -15.31 -19.53
CA PRO A 36 15.24 -15.87 -20.62
C PRO A 36 14.03 -14.99 -20.87
N ALA A 37 13.71 -14.77 -22.14
CA ALA A 37 12.52 -14.04 -22.54
C ALA A 37 11.34 -14.64 -21.77
N VAL A 38 10.57 -13.81 -21.07
CA VAL A 38 9.39 -14.28 -20.35
C VAL A 38 8.41 -14.80 -21.41
N SER A 39 8.27 -16.12 -21.49
CA SER A 39 7.26 -16.75 -22.32
C SER A 39 5.97 -16.86 -21.49
N GLY A 40 4.85 -16.38 -22.02
CA GLY A 40 3.58 -16.39 -21.32
C GLY A 40 3.18 -15.02 -20.75
N PHE A 41 2.17 -15.04 -19.93
CA PHE A 41 1.64 -13.87 -19.24
C PHE A 41 2.11 -13.83 -17.79
N PHE A 42 1.89 -12.70 -17.13
CA PHE A 42 2.05 -12.62 -15.68
C PHE A 42 0.75 -13.04 -14.95
N LYS A 43 0.92 -13.55 -13.74
CA LYS A 43 -0.22 -13.82 -12.85
C LYS A 43 -0.90 -12.51 -12.49
N LYS A 44 -2.23 -12.48 -12.61
CA LYS A 44 -3.06 -11.36 -12.16
C LYS A 44 -3.35 -11.52 -10.67
N ASN A 45 -2.93 -10.56 -9.88
CA ASN A 45 -3.33 -10.41 -8.48
C ASN A 45 -4.42 -9.34 -8.35
N VAL A 46 -5.26 -9.44 -7.33
CA VAL A 46 -6.28 -8.46 -7.00
C VAL A 46 -5.86 -7.67 -5.76
N LEU A 47 -5.81 -6.35 -5.88
CA LEU A 47 -5.68 -5.44 -4.76
C LEU A 47 -7.03 -5.34 -4.04
N VAL A 48 -7.03 -5.50 -2.71
CA VAL A 48 -8.20 -5.27 -1.86
C VAL A 48 -7.87 -4.16 -0.88
N GLU A 49 -8.51 -3.01 -1.03
CA GLU A 49 -8.36 -1.89 -0.09
C GLU A 49 -9.60 -1.84 0.83
N ASP A 50 -9.40 -2.09 2.13
CA ASP A 50 -10.39 -1.95 3.20
C ASP A 50 -10.19 -0.62 3.92
N TYR A 51 -11.09 0.33 3.73
CA TYR A 51 -11.13 1.57 4.48
C TYR A 51 -11.89 1.29 5.78
N THR A 52 -11.17 1.29 6.88
CA THR A 52 -11.59 0.68 8.14
C THR A 52 -11.28 1.55 9.38
N GLY A 53 -11.55 1.01 10.56
CA GLY A 53 -11.19 1.63 11.84
C GLY A 53 -11.55 0.74 13.03
N THR A 54 -10.73 0.79 14.07
CA THR A 54 -10.90 0.01 15.31
C THR A 54 -12.22 0.31 16.02
N TRP A 55 -12.73 1.52 15.84
CA TRP A 55 -14.03 2.01 16.36
C TRP A 55 -15.23 1.59 15.50
N CYS A 56 -15.01 1.11 14.28
CA CYS A 56 -16.03 0.78 13.30
C CYS A 56 -16.56 -0.64 13.53
N GLY A 57 -17.74 -0.78 14.15
CA GLY A 57 -18.30 -2.09 14.49
C GLY A 57 -18.70 -2.94 13.27
N ASN A 58 -19.00 -2.33 12.13
CA ASN A 58 -19.37 -3.04 10.91
C ASN A 58 -18.15 -3.44 10.05
N CYS A 59 -16.95 -2.93 10.37
CA CYS A 59 -15.74 -3.18 9.59
C CYS A 59 -15.22 -4.62 9.74
N THR A 60 -15.55 -5.28 10.82
CA THR A 60 -15.18 -6.69 11.08
C THR A 60 -15.64 -7.65 9.97
N ARG A 61 -16.74 -7.36 9.25
CA ARG A 61 -17.18 -8.22 8.14
C ARG A 61 -16.22 -8.15 6.94
N VAL A 62 -15.64 -6.96 6.66
CA VAL A 62 -14.66 -6.81 5.56
C VAL A 62 -13.35 -7.50 5.92
N SER A 63 -12.87 -7.30 7.16
CA SER A 63 -11.68 -8.00 7.66
C SER A 63 -11.85 -9.53 7.60
N TRP A 64 -13.06 -10.04 7.92
CA TRP A 64 -13.38 -11.45 7.79
C TRP A 64 -13.34 -11.92 6.33
N ALA A 65 -14.01 -11.19 5.44
CA ALA A 65 -14.06 -11.53 4.01
C ALA A 65 -12.66 -11.50 3.36
N MET A 66 -11.80 -10.55 3.75
CA MET A 66 -10.40 -10.53 3.30
C MET A 66 -9.66 -11.79 3.73
N LYS A 67 -9.77 -12.18 5.00
CA LYS A 67 -9.14 -13.41 5.52
C LYS A 67 -9.64 -14.66 4.80
N GLU A 68 -10.93 -14.75 4.49
CA GLU A 68 -11.48 -15.85 3.70
C GLU A 68 -10.96 -15.85 2.26
N ALA A 69 -10.85 -14.68 1.62
CA ALA A 69 -10.31 -14.56 0.28
C ALA A 69 -8.83 -14.97 0.21
N GLU A 70 -8.01 -14.58 1.19
CA GLU A 70 -6.60 -14.98 1.31
C GLU A 70 -6.46 -16.50 1.54
N ALA A 71 -7.35 -17.09 2.30
CA ALA A 71 -7.36 -18.55 2.51
C ALA A 71 -7.67 -19.34 1.23
N ILE A 72 -8.39 -18.73 0.28
CA ILE A 72 -8.72 -19.33 -1.02
C ILE A 72 -7.60 -19.10 -2.05
N SER A 73 -6.97 -17.92 -2.05
CA SER A 73 -6.02 -17.54 -3.10
C SER A 73 -4.90 -16.63 -2.60
N ASP A 74 -3.65 -17.03 -2.84
CA ASP A 74 -2.43 -16.24 -2.63
C ASP A 74 -2.30 -15.02 -3.58
N LYS A 75 -3.27 -14.86 -4.49
CA LYS A 75 -3.33 -13.73 -5.43
C LYS A 75 -4.16 -12.56 -4.89
N VAL A 76 -4.75 -12.69 -3.71
CA VAL A 76 -5.44 -11.61 -3.02
C VAL A 76 -4.40 -10.79 -2.25
N ILE A 77 -4.37 -9.48 -2.49
CA ILE A 77 -3.41 -8.56 -1.88
C ILE A 77 -4.17 -7.55 -1.03
N PRO A 78 -4.35 -7.82 0.28
CA PRO A 78 -5.11 -6.97 1.18
C PRO A 78 -4.31 -5.76 1.67
N VAL A 79 -5.01 -4.65 1.88
CA VAL A 79 -4.52 -3.41 2.48
C VAL A 79 -5.61 -2.84 3.39
N ALA A 80 -5.34 -2.70 4.68
CA ALA A 80 -6.24 -2.07 5.66
C ALA A 80 -5.85 -0.61 5.88
N ILE A 81 -6.74 0.33 5.55
CA ILE A 81 -6.51 1.77 5.61
C ILE A 81 -7.36 2.34 6.75
N HIS A 82 -6.74 2.50 7.90
CA HIS A 82 -7.41 2.99 9.10
C HIS A 82 -7.69 4.49 9.06
N ASN A 83 -8.87 4.90 9.54
CA ASN A 83 -9.32 6.29 9.52
C ASN A 83 -9.97 6.73 10.84
N GLY A 84 -9.93 8.04 11.07
CA GLY A 84 -10.64 8.71 12.17
C GLY A 84 -9.90 8.65 13.50
N ASN A 85 -10.67 8.55 14.60
CA ASN A 85 -10.12 8.40 15.94
C ASN A 85 -9.66 6.95 16.17
N ASP A 86 -8.48 6.63 15.63
CA ASP A 86 -7.95 5.30 15.48
C ASP A 86 -6.44 5.29 15.75
N PRO A 87 -5.89 4.33 16.54
CA PRO A 87 -4.46 4.26 16.81
C PRO A 87 -3.62 4.09 15.56
N TYR A 88 -4.18 3.51 14.52
CA TYR A 88 -3.51 3.21 13.25
C TYR A 88 -3.94 4.15 12.11
N HIS A 89 -4.60 5.26 12.44
CA HIS A 89 -5.05 6.25 11.46
C HIS A 89 -3.94 6.61 10.47
N PHE A 90 -4.23 6.46 9.17
CA PHE A 90 -3.34 6.88 8.10
C PHE A 90 -3.57 8.36 7.76
N PRO A 91 -2.62 9.28 8.08
CA PRO A 91 -2.83 10.73 7.89
C PRO A 91 -3.03 11.14 6.43
N GLY A 92 -2.49 10.34 5.48
CA GLY A 92 -2.58 10.58 4.04
C GLY A 92 -3.87 10.13 3.37
N ILE A 93 -4.94 9.81 4.11
CA ILE A 93 -6.16 9.19 3.56
C ILE A 93 -7.02 10.14 2.71
N ALA A 94 -6.92 11.47 2.90
CA ALA A 94 -7.84 12.42 2.28
C ALA A 94 -7.90 12.37 0.75
N PRO A 95 -6.78 12.27 -0.01
CA PRO A 95 -6.82 12.11 -1.46
C PRO A 95 -7.52 10.82 -1.90
N LEU A 96 -7.28 9.68 -1.20
CA LEU A 96 -7.95 8.41 -1.48
C LEU A 96 -9.46 8.52 -1.28
N LYS A 97 -9.87 9.10 -0.15
CA LYS A 97 -11.30 9.36 0.13
C LYS A 97 -11.94 10.16 -1.01
N ASN A 98 -11.31 11.23 -1.44
CA ASN A 98 -11.83 12.07 -2.52
C ASN A 98 -11.90 11.32 -3.87
N LEU A 99 -10.97 10.41 -4.10
CA LEU A 99 -10.96 9.57 -5.30
C LEU A 99 -12.14 8.58 -5.31
N ILE A 100 -12.34 7.83 -4.22
CA ILE A 100 -13.30 6.71 -4.17
C ILE A 100 -14.72 7.13 -3.80
N LEU A 101 -14.88 8.26 -3.11
CA LEU A 101 -16.16 8.83 -2.66
C LEU A 101 -16.16 10.35 -2.85
N PRO A 102 -16.14 10.85 -4.08
CA PRO A 102 -16.14 12.28 -4.34
C PRO A 102 -17.39 12.93 -3.73
N ASN A 103 -17.20 14.02 -3.00
CA ASN A 103 -18.29 14.82 -2.37
C ASN A 103 -19.13 14.06 -1.33
N SER A 104 -18.68 12.92 -0.83
CA SER A 104 -19.40 12.13 0.18
C SER A 104 -18.55 11.96 1.44
N PRO A 105 -19.15 11.86 2.63
CA PRO A 105 -18.42 11.47 3.83
C PRO A 105 -17.92 10.02 3.69
N LEU A 106 -16.76 9.72 4.27
CA LEU A 106 -16.26 8.34 4.36
C LEU A 106 -17.01 7.64 5.51
N ALA A 107 -18.15 7.02 5.18
CA ALA A 107 -18.88 6.14 6.11
C ALA A 107 -18.28 4.74 6.02
N LEU A 108 -17.65 4.27 7.10
CA LEU A 108 -16.97 2.97 7.15
C LEU A 108 -17.93 1.80 7.44
N PRO A 109 -17.61 0.60 6.92
CA PRO A 109 -16.51 0.27 6.03
C PRO A 109 -16.79 0.67 4.58
N VAL A 110 -15.70 0.90 3.85
CA VAL A 110 -15.71 0.97 2.38
C VAL A 110 -14.64 0.03 1.88
N SER A 111 -15.00 -0.88 0.99
CA SER A 111 -14.07 -1.83 0.39
C SER A 111 -13.97 -1.62 -1.12
N ARG A 112 -12.77 -1.76 -1.66
CA ARG A 112 -12.50 -1.63 -3.09
C ARG A 112 -11.61 -2.75 -3.58
N LEU A 113 -11.96 -3.28 -4.76
CA LEU A 113 -11.14 -4.21 -5.52
C LEU A 113 -10.43 -3.43 -6.63
N ASN A 114 -9.15 -3.69 -6.82
CA ASN A 114 -8.31 -2.99 -7.79
C ASN A 114 -8.50 -1.46 -7.72
N ARG A 115 -8.63 -0.91 -6.50
CA ARG A 115 -8.80 0.50 -6.13
C ARG A 115 -10.16 1.10 -6.48
N MET A 116 -10.72 0.86 -7.66
CA MET A 116 -11.91 1.58 -8.14
C MET A 116 -13.19 0.74 -8.14
N GLU A 117 -13.07 -0.57 -8.12
CA GLU A 117 -14.19 -1.49 -8.20
C GLU A 117 -14.80 -1.71 -6.81
N VAL A 118 -16.12 -1.57 -6.68
CA VAL A 118 -16.81 -1.79 -5.40
C VAL A 118 -16.86 -3.28 -5.10
N TRP A 119 -16.40 -3.69 -3.92
CA TRP A 119 -16.68 -5.02 -3.42
C TRP A 119 -18.13 -5.08 -2.93
N SER A 120 -18.91 -6.00 -3.46
CA SER A 120 -20.36 -6.07 -3.22
C SER A 120 -20.68 -6.40 -1.76
N PHE A 121 -21.63 -5.66 -1.21
CA PHE A 121 -22.14 -5.90 0.15
C PHE A 121 -23.14 -7.08 0.18
N PRO A 122 -23.17 -7.93 1.20
CA PRO A 122 -22.11 -8.06 2.23
C PRO A 122 -20.90 -8.82 1.66
N GLU A 123 -19.70 -8.32 1.96
CA GLU A 123 -18.45 -8.82 1.41
C GLU A 123 -18.23 -10.30 1.76
N THR A 124 -18.67 -10.74 2.95
CA THR A 124 -18.61 -12.14 3.40
C THR A 124 -19.40 -13.11 2.49
N SER A 125 -20.43 -12.63 1.81
CA SER A 125 -21.19 -13.42 0.82
C SER A 125 -20.68 -13.24 -0.60
N ASN A 126 -19.75 -12.32 -0.82
CA ASN A 126 -19.23 -11.94 -2.13
C ASN A 126 -17.69 -12.10 -2.24
N VAL A 127 -17.11 -13.01 -1.47
CA VAL A 127 -15.67 -13.34 -1.51
C VAL A 127 -15.26 -13.76 -2.93
N GLN A 128 -16.12 -14.50 -3.62
CA GLN A 128 -15.88 -14.98 -4.98
C GLN A 128 -15.62 -13.84 -5.98
N GLN A 129 -16.22 -12.65 -5.79
CA GLN A 129 -15.97 -11.48 -6.64
C GLN A 129 -14.49 -11.09 -6.66
N ALA A 130 -13.80 -11.13 -5.52
CA ALA A 130 -12.37 -10.86 -5.45
C ALA A 130 -11.57 -12.00 -6.13
N ILE A 131 -11.95 -13.25 -5.89
CA ILE A 131 -11.27 -14.42 -6.47
C ILE A 131 -11.39 -14.44 -7.99
N ASP A 132 -12.55 -14.12 -8.56
CA ASP A 132 -12.78 -14.11 -10.01
C ASP A 132 -11.86 -13.12 -10.73
N LEU A 133 -11.50 -12.01 -10.08
CA LEU A 133 -10.55 -11.02 -10.62
C LEU A 133 -9.10 -11.54 -10.70
N THR A 134 -8.79 -12.65 -10.04
CA THR A 134 -7.47 -13.31 -10.11
C THR A 134 -7.39 -14.39 -11.19
N SER A 135 -8.51 -14.72 -11.85
CA SER A 135 -8.58 -15.79 -12.85
C SER A 135 -7.92 -15.44 -14.16
N ASN A 136 -7.80 -14.15 -14.47
CA ASN A 136 -7.21 -13.67 -15.71
C ASN A 136 -5.68 -13.56 -15.60
N ASN A 137 -5.02 -13.55 -16.75
CA ASN A 137 -3.62 -13.16 -16.88
C ASN A 137 -3.52 -11.64 -17.02
N THR A 138 -2.30 -11.13 -16.84
CA THR A 138 -1.98 -9.71 -17.08
C THR A 138 -0.68 -9.60 -17.87
N THR A 139 -0.55 -8.50 -18.59
CA THR A 139 0.67 -8.14 -19.33
C THR A 139 1.63 -7.27 -18.51
N ILE A 140 1.27 -6.94 -17.25
CA ILE A 140 2.12 -6.21 -16.31
C ILE A 140 2.60 -7.13 -15.19
N GLY A 141 3.92 -7.38 -15.15
CA GLY A 141 4.60 -8.06 -14.05
C GLY A 141 5.18 -7.08 -13.05
N ILE A 142 5.12 -7.44 -11.77
CA ILE A 142 5.73 -6.69 -10.68
C ILE A 142 6.62 -7.65 -9.89
N ALA A 143 7.82 -7.19 -9.52
CA ALA A 143 8.73 -7.91 -8.63
C ALA A 143 9.37 -6.92 -7.66
N MET A 144 9.58 -7.34 -6.43
CA MET A 144 10.18 -6.52 -5.39
C MET A 144 11.35 -7.25 -4.73
N ASN A 145 12.41 -6.50 -4.43
CA ASN A 145 13.53 -6.97 -3.64
C ASN A 145 13.78 -5.98 -2.53
N SER A 146 13.83 -6.43 -1.29
CA SER A 146 14.01 -5.52 -0.17
C SER A 146 15.08 -5.99 0.82
N ILE A 147 15.73 -5.01 1.45
CA ILE A 147 16.56 -5.19 2.65
C ILE A 147 16.06 -4.20 3.67
N VAL A 148 15.59 -4.70 4.81
CA VAL A 148 15.18 -3.89 5.96
C VAL A 148 16.16 -4.19 7.09
N ALA A 149 17.08 -3.26 7.35
CA ALA A 149 18.14 -3.44 8.33
C ALA A 149 18.60 -2.09 8.90
N ASN A 150 19.07 -2.08 10.14
CA ASN A 150 19.66 -0.91 10.78
C ASN A 150 18.78 0.37 10.72
N GLY A 151 17.46 0.20 10.80
CA GLY A 151 16.52 1.31 10.73
C GLY A 151 16.30 1.89 9.33
N THR A 152 16.78 1.20 8.29
CA THR A 152 16.68 1.63 6.88
C THR A 152 15.96 0.57 6.05
N ILE A 153 15.21 1.05 5.07
CA ILE A 153 14.58 0.26 4.00
C ILE A 153 15.34 0.55 2.71
N ASP A 154 15.80 -0.51 2.05
CA ASP A 154 16.29 -0.50 0.67
C ASP A 154 15.35 -1.42 -0.12
N LEU A 155 14.55 -0.84 -1.02
CA LEU A 155 13.51 -1.54 -1.77
C LEU A 155 13.63 -1.22 -3.26
N ASP A 156 13.83 -2.25 -4.08
CA ASP A 156 13.76 -2.18 -5.52
C ASP A 156 12.41 -2.72 -6.01
N VAL A 157 11.69 -1.94 -6.80
CA VAL A 157 10.43 -2.33 -7.46
C VAL A 157 10.65 -2.36 -8.96
N LYS A 158 10.43 -3.53 -9.56
CA LYS A 158 10.57 -3.77 -11.01
C LYS A 158 9.20 -3.98 -11.64
N ILE A 159 8.95 -3.28 -12.74
CA ILE A 159 7.72 -3.38 -13.53
C ILE A 159 8.11 -3.76 -14.95
N LYS A 160 7.60 -4.89 -15.43
CA LYS A 160 7.81 -5.37 -16.81
C LYS A 160 6.48 -5.40 -17.55
N CYS A 161 6.47 -4.85 -18.78
CA CYS A 161 5.30 -4.88 -19.65
C CYS A 161 5.51 -5.83 -20.82
N LEU A 162 4.47 -6.58 -21.19
CA LEU A 162 4.45 -7.47 -22.36
C LEU A 162 3.66 -6.87 -23.55
N GLU A 163 3.23 -5.64 -23.40
CA GLU A 163 2.61 -4.79 -24.43
C GLU A 163 2.90 -3.33 -24.13
N ASP A 164 2.64 -2.43 -25.07
CA ASP A 164 2.86 -0.98 -24.89
C ASP A 164 1.81 -0.41 -23.95
N TYR A 165 2.28 0.34 -22.96
CA TYR A 165 1.43 1.09 -22.02
C TYR A 165 1.80 2.56 -22.01
N ALA A 166 0.79 3.42 -22.05
CA ALA A 166 0.93 4.86 -21.86
C ALA A 166 0.39 5.26 -20.46
N ASN A 167 0.99 6.32 -19.90
CA ASN A 167 0.47 7.00 -18.71
C ASN A 167 0.23 6.10 -17.49
N LEU A 168 1.18 5.20 -17.20
CA LEU A 168 1.14 4.39 -16.00
C LEU A 168 1.61 5.18 -14.78
N LYS A 169 1.07 4.81 -13.62
CA LYS A 169 1.56 5.27 -12.31
C LYS A 169 1.85 4.06 -11.42
N LEU A 170 2.85 4.21 -10.57
CA LEU A 170 3.22 3.26 -9.54
C LEU A 170 2.77 3.75 -8.17
N VAL A 171 2.16 2.87 -7.38
CA VAL A 171 1.93 3.06 -5.95
C VAL A 171 2.70 2.01 -5.19
N VAL A 172 3.38 2.43 -4.12
CA VAL A 172 4.11 1.54 -3.21
C VAL A 172 3.72 1.86 -1.79
N TYR A 173 3.15 0.89 -1.10
CA TYR A 173 2.73 0.95 0.30
C TYR A 173 3.69 0.18 1.19
N LEU A 174 3.93 0.71 2.39
CA LEU A 174 4.50 0.01 3.51
C LEU A 174 3.38 -0.38 4.45
N LEU A 175 3.23 -1.67 4.69
CA LEU A 175 2.24 -2.24 5.60
C LEU A 175 2.93 -2.82 6.83
N GLU A 176 2.16 -2.97 7.91
CA GLU A 176 2.59 -3.65 9.13
C GLU A 176 1.52 -4.63 9.59
N ASP A 177 1.96 -5.83 9.94
CA ASP A 177 1.14 -6.90 10.47
C ASP A 177 1.28 -7.02 11.99
N LYS A 178 0.42 -7.83 12.60
CA LYS A 178 0.46 -8.18 14.05
C LYS A 178 0.36 -6.95 14.96
N LEU A 179 -0.49 -6.02 14.58
CA LEU A 179 -0.84 -4.88 15.43
C LEU A 179 -2.06 -5.25 16.28
N TYR A 180 -1.92 -5.16 17.60
CA TYR A 180 -2.99 -5.60 18.53
C TYR A 180 -3.66 -4.40 19.17
N PHE A 181 -4.97 -4.30 18.99
CA PHE A 181 -5.81 -3.29 19.63
C PHE A 181 -7.26 -3.78 19.72
N LEU A 182 -8.06 -3.10 20.53
CA LEU A 182 -9.50 -3.33 20.62
C LEU A 182 -10.18 -3.05 19.28
N GLN A 183 -11.04 -3.97 18.83
CA GLN A 183 -11.91 -3.80 17.66
C GLN A 183 -13.38 -3.86 18.07
N ARG A 184 -14.15 -2.82 17.79
CA ARG A 184 -15.60 -2.87 17.92
C ARG A 184 -16.19 -3.84 16.89
N ASN A 185 -17.12 -4.68 17.31
CA ASN A 185 -17.73 -5.70 16.44
C ASN A 185 -19.26 -5.70 16.56
N TYR A 186 -19.96 -5.41 15.48
CA TYR A 186 -21.44 -5.51 15.40
C TYR A 186 -21.88 -6.74 14.60
N ASN A 187 -20.97 -7.49 13.99
CA ASN A 187 -21.23 -8.73 13.27
C ASN A 187 -21.05 -9.90 14.24
N LEU A 188 -22.06 -10.11 15.12
CA LEU A 188 -21.94 -11.03 16.25
C LEU A 188 -21.95 -12.53 15.85
N ASP A 189 -22.29 -12.83 14.61
CA ASP A 189 -22.14 -14.15 13.97
C ASP A 189 -20.69 -14.46 13.58
N LEU A 190 -19.82 -13.44 13.60
CA LEU A 190 -18.39 -13.53 13.38
C LEU A 190 -17.62 -13.40 14.70
N TYR A 191 -16.37 -13.87 14.73
CA TYR A 191 -15.45 -13.71 15.87
C TYR A 191 -16.04 -14.17 17.21
N ASN A 192 -16.81 -15.27 17.20
CA ASN A 192 -17.45 -15.89 18.39
C ASN A 192 -18.41 -14.95 19.15
N GLY A 193 -18.95 -13.93 18.49
CA GLY A 193 -19.89 -12.98 19.10
C GLY A 193 -19.24 -11.96 20.04
N GLU A 194 -17.92 -11.86 20.07
CA GLU A 194 -17.22 -10.88 20.92
C GLU A 194 -17.48 -9.44 20.48
N ASN A 195 -17.82 -8.55 21.44
CA ASN A 195 -17.95 -7.11 21.20
C ASN A 195 -17.68 -6.31 22.50
N PRO A 196 -16.60 -5.52 22.60
CA PRO A 196 -15.50 -5.47 21.62
C PRO A 196 -14.62 -6.72 21.66
N ILE A 197 -13.93 -7.00 20.56
CA ILE A 197 -12.83 -7.97 20.54
C ILE A 197 -11.63 -7.26 21.16
N VAL A 198 -11.24 -7.67 22.37
CA VAL A 198 -10.30 -6.90 23.21
C VAL A 198 -8.88 -6.86 22.63
N SER A 199 -8.45 -7.97 22.02
CA SER A 199 -7.12 -8.10 21.42
C SER A 199 -7.24 -8.58 19.98
N PHE A 200 -7.84 -7.71 19.13
CA PHE A 200 -7.95 -8.02 17.72
C PHE A 200 -6.57 -7.82 17.05
N GLU A 201 -6.18 -8.79 16.25
CA GLU A 201 -4.98 -8.71 15.43
C GLU A 201 -5.28 -8.00 14.12
N HIS A 202 -4.76 -6.76 13.98
CA HIS A 202 -4.85 -5.98 12.76
C HIS A 202 -3.64 -6.29 11.89
N ASN A 203 -3.91 -6.81 10.70
CA ASN A 203 -2.90 -7.14 9.68
C ASN A 203 -3.07 -6.26 8.45
N HIS A 204 -2.04 -6.21 7.61
CA HIS A 204 -1.99 -5.45 6.36
C HIS A 204 -2.25 -3.94 6.54
N VAL A 205 -1.93 -3.41 7.71
CA VAL A 205 -2.22 -2.02 8.08
C VAL A 205 -1.30 -1.06 7.33
N LEU A 206 -1.88 -0.15 6.54
CA LEU A 206 -1.12 0.89 5.83
C LEU A 206 -0.47 1.86 6.81
N ARG A 207 0.87 1.84 6.88
CA ARG A 207 1.66 2.72 7.76
C ARG A 207 2.29 3.89 7.02
N ALA A 208 2.68 3.68 5.76
CA ALA A 208 3.25 4.73 4.92
C ALA A 208 3.00 4.45 3.43
N SER A 209 2.97 5.50 2.62
CA SER A 209 3.10 5.42 1.17
C SER A 209 4.48 5.90 0.78
N LEU A 210 5.21 5.10 0.01
CA LEU A 210 6.57 5.42 -0.46
C LEU A 210 6.55 6.22 -1.77
N THR A 211 5.37 6.33 -2.39
CA THR A 211 5.07 7.15 -3.56
C THR A 211 3.99 8.16 -3.22
N ASP A 212 3.61 9.03 -4.16
CA ASP A 212 2.32 9.71 -4.05
C ASP A 212 1.21 8.68 -3.86
N ILE A 213 0.27 8.96 -2.95
CA ILE A 213 -0.79 8.01 -2.57
C ILE A 213 -1.77 7.73 -3.75
N LEU A 214 -1.88 8.64 -4.71
CA LEU A 214 -2.63 8.48 -5.95
C LEU A 214 -1.77 7.98 -7.11
N GLY A 215 -0.52 7.60 -6.83
CA GLY A 215 0.43 7.03 -7.77
C GLY A 215 1.38 8.06 -8.38
N GLU A 216 2.65 7.68 -8.38
CA GLU A 216 3.73 8.43 -9.01
C GLU A 216 3.82 8.05 -10.50
N PRO A 217 3.85 9.02 -11.43
CA PRO A 217 3.98 8.71 -12.85
C PRO A 217 5.27 7.95 -13.17
N ILE A 218 5.14 6.83 -13.88
CA ILE A 218 6.28 6.06 -14.42
C ILE A 218 6.37 6.18 -15.95
N GLY A 219 5.45 6.95 -16.54
CA GLY A 219 5.42 7.26 -17.96
C GLY A 219 4.92 6.11 -18.83
N SER A 220 5.35 6.11 -20.09
CA SER A 220 5.05 5.04 -21.04
C SER A 220 6.13 3.97 -20.96
N ILE A 221 5.72 2.71 -21.05
CA ILE A 221 6.60 1.53 -21.05
C ILE A 221 6.25 0.73 -22.30
N ASN A 222 7.24 0.46 -23.16
CA ASN A 222 7.02 -0.32 -24.38
C ASN A 222 7.03 -1.83 -24.08
N GLU A 223 6.53 -2.61 -25.03
CA GLU A 223 6.57 -4.07 -24.97
C GLU A 223 8.00 -4.59 -24.68
N GLY A 224 8.13 -5.49 -23.72
CA GLY A 224 9.40 -6.09 -23.30
C GLY A 224 10.25 -5.24 -22.37
N GLU A 225 9.96 -3.94 -22.23
CA GLU A 225 10.72 -3.06 -21.33
C GLU A 225 10.45 -3.36 -19.85
N THR A 226 11.48 -3.09 -19.05
CA THR A 226 11.42 -3.12 -17.58
C THR A 226 11.80 -1.77 -17.02
N VAL A 227 10.95 -1.22 -16.16
CA VAL A 227 11.24 -0.02 -15.36
C VAL A 227 11.54 -0.46 -13.94
N GLU A 228 12.57 0.12 -13.35
CA GLU A 228 12.95 -0.11 -11.97
C GLU A 228 12.87 1.19 -11.19
N LYS A 229 12.30 1.13 -9.99
CA LYS A 229 12.27 2.22 -9.01
C LYS A 229 12.88 1.74 -7.71
N ARG A 230 13.84 2.49 -7.20
CA ARG A 230 14.54 2.22 -5.95
C ARG A 230 14.13 3.23 -4.87
N PHE A 231 13.87 2.71 -3.68
CA PHE A 231 13.62 3.47 -2.46
C PHE A 231 14.72 3.14 -1.45
N GLN A 232 15.41 4.17 -0.98
CA GLN A 232 16.37 4.06 0.10
C GLN A 232 16.00 5.10 1.16
N ILE A 233 15.31 4.67 2.21
CA ILE A 233 14.72 5.56 3.19
C ILE A 233 14.90 5.00 4.61
N PRO A 234 14.91 5.84 5.65
CA PRO A 234 14.74 5.36 7.02
C PRO A 234 13.35 4.75 7.18
N ILE A 235 13.21 3.80 8.11
CA ILE A 235 11.88 3.31 8.50
C ILE A 235 11.07 4.51 9.00
N PRO A 236 9.86 4.76 8.44
CA PRO A 236 9.05 5.90 8.82
C PRO A 236 8.70 5.89 10.32
N THR A 237 8.76 7.05 10.95
CA THR A 237 8.29 7.20 12.33
C THR A 237 6.80 7.41 12.38
N VAL A 238 6.14 6.75 13.33
CA VAL A 238 4.70 6.90 13.56
C VAL A 238 4.46 8.00 14.57
N THR A 239 3.64 8.97 14.19
CA THR A 239 3.14 10.00 15.12
C THR A 239 1.84 9.53 15.74
N SER A 240 1.77 9.44 17.05
CA SER A 240 0.54 9.07 17.75
C SER A 240 -0.57 10.08 17.48
N PRO A 241 -1.77 9.61 17.07
CA PRO A 241 -2.94 10.49 16.98
C PRO A 241 -3.28 11.12 18.34
N PRO A 242 -3.94 12.29 18.39
CA PRO A 242 -4.10 13.10 19.63
C PRO A 242 -4.72 12.35 20.83
N ASN A 243 -5.58 11.37 20.58
CA ASN A 243 -6.28 10.61 21.62
C ASN A 243 -5.59 9.29 21.99
N PHE A 244 -4.43 9.00 21.42
CA PHE A 244 -3.69 7.77 21.66
C PHE A 244 -2.26 8.11 22.08
N SER A 245 -1.87 7.65 23.26
CA SER A 245 -0.49 7.72 23.71
C SER A 245 0.21 6.38 23.45
N ASN A 246 1.50 6.44 23.17
CA ASN A 246 2.36 5.25 23.07
C ASN A 246 1.95 4.26 21.94
N ILE A 247 1.53 4.78 20.78
CA ILE A 247 1.38 3.92 19.59
C ILE A 247 2.76 3.35 19.25
N PRO A 248 2.86 2.02 19.08
CA PRO A 248 4.14 1.39 18.77
C PRO A 248 4.69 1.91 17.44
N GLN A 249 6.00 2.16 17.42
CA GLN A 249 6.71 2.41 16.17
C GLN A 249 6.69 1.17 15.29
N ILE A 250 6.90 1.35 13.99
CA ILE A 250 6.89 0.25 13.03
C ILE A 250 7.92 -0.80 13.43
N ASN A 251 7.47 -2.05 13.60
CA ASN A 251 8.35 -3.18 13.87
C ASN A 251 8.91 -3.71 12.54
N PRO A 252 10.25 -3.65 12.33
CA PRO A 252 10.88 -4.13 11.10
C PRO A 252 10.55 -5.58 10.73
N GLU A 253 10.30 -6.44 11.70
CA GLU A 253 9.99 -7.86 11.50
C GLU A 253 8.57 -8.10 10.96
N ASN A 254 7.69 -7.11 11.08
CA ASN A 254 6.29 -7.20 10.66
C ASN A 254 6.01 -6.36 9.40
N ILE A 255 7.05 -5.80 8.76
CA ILE A 255 6.91 -4.99 7.55
C ILE A 255 6.61 -5.90 6.36
N SER A 256 5.64 -5.46 5.56
CA SER A 256 5.45 -5.92 4.19
C SER A 256 5.29 -4.71 3.25
N PHE A 257 5.48 -4.96 1.96
CA PHE A 257 5.32 -3.96 0.91
C PHE A 257 4.24 -4.41 -0.06
N VAL A 258 3.45 -3.47 -0.54
CA VAL A 258 2.52 -3.70 -1.64
C VAL A 258 2.83 -2.69 -2.74
N ALA A 259 3.21 -3.20 -3.92
CA ALA A 259 3.36 -2.38 -5.12
C ALA A 259 2.22 -2.69 -6.09
N PHE A 260 1.65 -1.67 -6.70
CA PHE A 260 0.66 -1.85 -7.75
C PHE A 260 0.75 -0.76 -8.81
N VAL A 261 0.44 -1.15 -10.03
CA VAL A 261 0.45 -0.27 -11.20
C VAL A 261 -0.98 0.10 -11.55
N ILE A 262 -1.24 1.39 -11.71
CA ILE A 262 -2.55 1.93 -12.07
C ILE A 262 -2.49 2.66 -13.41
N ARG A 263 -3.62 2.66 -14.14
CA ARG A 263 -3.82 3.55 -15.29
C ARG A 263 -4.10 4.96 -14.78
N ALA A 264 -3.50 5.96 -15.42
CA ALA A 264 -3.68 7.35 -15.01
C ALA A 264 -5.07 7.91 -15.36
N ASP A 265 -5.76 7.33 -16.34
CA ASP A 265 -7.07 7.76 -16.86
C ASP A 265 -8.23 7.39 -15.93
N ASP A 266 -8.22 6.19 -15.34
CA ASP A 266 -9.32 5.70 -14.50
C ASP A 266 -8.89 5.33 -13.07
N ASN A 267 -7.61 5.44 -12.73
CA ASN A 267 -6.99 5.06 -11.46
C ASN A 267 -7.19 3.59 -11.07
N LYS A 268 -7.58 2.72 -11.99
CA LYS A 268 -7.78 1.30 -11.73
C LYS A 268 -6.44 0.56 -11.69
N ALA A 269 -6.24 -0.28 -10.69
CA ALA A 269 -5.06 -1.12 -10.59
C ALA A 269 -5.11 -2.24 -11.65
N ILE A 270 -4.05 -2.31 -12.47
CA ILE A 270 -3.89 -3.33 -13.50
C ILE A 270 -3.35 -4.62 -12.88
N ASN A 271 -2.36 -4.49 -12.01
CA ASN A 271 -1.82 -5.59 -11.22
C ASN A 271 -1.26 -5.08 -9.90
N ALA A 272 -1.17 -5.95 -8.92
CA ALA A 272 -0.59 -5.71 -7.61
C ALA A 272 0.34 -6.86 -7.21
N ARG A 273 1.26 -6.59 -6.29
CA ARG A 273 2.13 -7.59 -5.69
C ARG A 273 2.43 -7.23 -4.25
N ALA A 274 2.39 -8.22 -3.35
CA ALA A 274 2.91 -8.09 -1.99
C ALA A 274 4.28 -8.76 -1.87
N SER A 275 5.10 -8.28 -0.92
CA SER A 275 6.39 -8.84 -0.54
C SER A 275 6.63 -8.60 0.94
N HIS A 276 7.11 -9.60 1.67
CA HIS A 276 7.59 -9.37 3.03
C HIS A 276 8.95 -8.67 3.03
N ALA A 277 9.30 -8.04 4.15
CA ALA A 277 10.64 -7.49 4.35
C ALA A 277 11.71 -8.57 4.14
N ASN A 278 12.81 -8.20 3.50
CA ASN A 278 13.95 -9.07 3.19
C ASN A 278 13.65 -10.21 2.20
N GLU A 279 12.57 -10.10 1.44
CA GLU A 279 12.25 -11.02 0.37
C GLU A 279 12.87 -10.55 -0.96
N ASN A 280 13.28 -11.53 -1.78
CA ASN A 280 13.79 -11.31 -3.13
C ASN A 280 12.90 -12.05 -4.12
N GLN A 281 12.11 -11.29 -4.89
CA GLN A 281 11.11 -11.84 -5.79
C GLN A 281 11.56 -11.82 -7.25
N ASN A 282 11.14 -12.87 -7.99
CA ASN A 282 11.07 -12.86 -9.45
C ASN A 282 9.65 -12.47 -9.90
N PHE A 283 9.49 -12.13 -11.18
CA PHE A 283 8.16 -11.93 -11.77
C PHE A 283 7.33 -13.21 -11.66
N GLN A 284 6.06 -13.08 -11.30
CA GLN A 284 5.11 -14.20 -11.27
C GLN A 284 4.63 -14.49 -12.70
N VAL A 285 5.29 -15.40 -13.37
CA VAL A 285 4.91 -15.83 -14.73
C VAL A 285 3.85 -16.92 -14.66
N ASN A 286 2.88 -16.84 -15.57
CA ASN A 286 1.92 -17.88 -15.83
C ASN A 286 2.27 -18.45 -17.21
N PRO A 287 2.79 -19.70 -17.26
CA PRO A 287 3.26 -20.30 -18.50
C PRO A 287 2.16 -20.49 -19.56
#